data_01e2b1ad882ce410bb0d56c7e3dff04d
#
_entry.id   01e2b1ad882ce410bb0d56c7e3dff04d
#
_cell.length_a   1.000
_cell.length_b   1.000
_cell.length_c   1.000
_cell.angle_alpha   90.00
_cell.angle_beta   90.00
_cell.angle_gamma   90.00
#
_symmetry.space_group_name_H-M   'P 1'
#
loop_
_entity.id
_entity.type
_entity.pdbx_description
1 polymer ?
#
loop_
_entity_poly.entity_id
_entity_poly.type
_entity_poly.pdbx_seq_one_letter_code
_entity_poly.pdbx_strand_id
1 'polypeptide(L)'
;MKLGFIGIGKIAGAIVEGLVTSTLQETEIFLSPRNEEKSLGLAAKYSGVHRLASNQAVLDSSDIVIIALRPAVAVEVLSGLRFESRHTVVSLIPLLSYADLTRLVSPATDVSRAIPLPTVVQHQCPIPVFRASEKVIGLFRAIGQPLPVADEGQLHAIWTLTGLITPFYEQLGALSDWTVAHGVSREIANAYIANLFQSLSYMAQHADPIDFGELAQHAATPNGMNEQAGRELREKGVHEAYKAASDRLLERFN
;
A
#
# COMPACT_ATOMS: atom_id res chain seq x y z
N MET A 1 3.44 18.60 13.71
CA MET A 1 2.51 18.31 12.59
C MET A 1 1.32 17.58 13.16
N LYS A 2 0.08 17.91 12.75
CA LYS A 2 -1.16 17.30 13.26
C LYS A 2 -1.79 16.42 12.18
N LEU A 3 -1.82 15.12 12.42
CA LEU A 3 -2.35 14.12 11.48
C LEU A 3 -3.64 13.50 12.02
N GLY A 4 -4.69 13.49 11.23
CA GLY A 4 -5.96 12.85 11.55
C GLY A 4 -6.18 11.59 10.71
N PHE A 5 -6.69 10.54 11.33
CA PHE A 5 -7.08 9.32 10.64
C PHE A 5 -8.59 9.08 10.79
N ILE A 6 -9.30 9.15 9.68
CA ILE A 6 -10.71 8.79 9.59
C ILE A 6 -10.81 7.35 9.08
N GLY A 7 -11.08 6.45 10.01
CA GLY A 7 -11.04 5.00 9.81
C GLY A 7 -9.69 4.38 10.22
N ILE A 8 -9.76 3.47 11.20
CA ILE A 8 -8.58 2.73 11.72
C ILE A 8 -8.71 1.25 11.37
N GLY A 9 -8.34 0.94 10.12
CA GLY A 9 -8.21 -0.42 9.62
C GLY A 9 -6.76 -0.95 9.72
N LYS A 10 -6.47 -2.02 8.96
CA LYS A 10 -5.13 -2.60 8.88
C LYS A 10 -4.10 -1.60 8.30
N ILE A 11 -4.46 -0.93 7.20
CA ILE A 11 -3.57 0.03 6.51
C ILE A 11 -3.33 1.27 7.39
N ALA A 12 -4.40 1.89 7.93
CA ALA A 12 -4.24 3.07 8.77
C ALA A 12 -3.39 2.77 10.02
N GLY A 13 -3.60 1.61 10.66
CA GLY A 13 -2.76 1.20 11.79
C GLY A 13 -1.29 1.06 11.41
N ALA A 14 -1.00 0.43 10.26
CA ALA A 14 0.36 0.30 9.76
C ALA A 14 1.02 1.67 9.45
N ILE A 15 0.25 2.62 8.88
CA ILE A 15 0.76 3.98 8.64
C ILE A 15 1.07 4.68 9.97
N VAL A 16 0.18 4.58 10.97
CA VAL A 16 0.43 5.15 12.30
C VAL A 16 1.71 4.56 12.89
N GLU A 17 1.87 3.24 12.88
CA GLU A 17 3.08 2.58 13.38
C GLU A 17 4.34 3.00 12.61
N GLY A 18 4.27 3.06 11.27
CA GLY A 18 5.36 3.55 10.45
C GLY A 18 5.74 4.99 10.78
N LEU A 19 4.76 5.88 10.94
CA LEU A 19 5.02 7.30 11.24
C LEU A 19 5.63 7.52 12.63
N VAL A 20 5.13 6.84 13.66
CA VAL A 20 5.67 7.00 15.03
C VAL A 20 7.07 6.39 15.21
N THR A 21 7.45 5.45 14.34
CA THR A 21 8.81 4.87 14.31
C THR A 21 9.73 5.53 13.29
N SER A 22 9.22 6.52 12.55
CA SER A 22 9.98 7.27 11.55
C SER A 22 10.83 8.40 12.17
N THR A 23 11.53 9.09 11.30
CA THR A 23 12.32 10.28 11.66
C THR A 23 11.49 11.57 11.81
N LEU A 24 10.18 11.52 11.57
CA LEU A 24 9.28 12.66 11.75
C LEU A 24 9.09 12.97 13.23
N GLN A 25 9.76 14.03 13.68
CA GLN A 25 9.65 14.52 15.06
C GLN A 25 8.39 15.38 15.25
N GLU A 26 7.90 15.46 16.49
CA GLU A 26 6.78 16.34 16.91
C GLU A 26 5.49 16.13 16.10
N THR A 27 5.13 14.88 15.83
CA THR A 27 3.89 14.53 15.15
C THR A 27 2.83 14.09 16.16
N GLU A 28 1.72 14.80 16.23
CA GLU A 28 0.52 14.38 16.94
C GLU A 28 -0.44 13.67 15.98
N ILE A 29 -0.93 12.53 16.38
CA ILE A 29 -1.81 11.68 15.56
C ILE A 29 -3.15 11.51 16.26
N PHE A 30 -4.23 11.88 15.57
CA PHE A 30 -5.60 11.80 16.05
C PHE A 30 -6.35 10.69 15.33
N LEU A 31 -6.94 9.78 16.09
CA LEU A 31 -7.61 8.58 15.58
C LEU A 31 -9.10 8.63 15.78
N SER A 32 -9.86 8.21 14.74
CA SER A 32 -11.31 8.04 14.82
C SER A 32 -11.71 6.89 15.75
N PRO A 33 -12.90 6.96 16.38
CA PRO A 33 -13.27 6.02 17.45
C PRO A 33 -13.79 4.67 16.97
N ARG A 34 -14.20 4.52 15.70
CA ARG A 34 -15.04 3.40 15.23
C ARG A 34 -14.43 2.01 15.43
N ASN A 35 -13.13 1.85 15.24
CA ASN A 35 -12.43 0.60 15.58
C ASN A 35 -11.79 0.77 16.94
N GLU A 36 -12.58 0.54 17.98
CA GLU A 36 -12.21 0.87 19.35
C GLU A 36 -10.97 0.12 19.81
N GLU A 37 -10.91 -1.18 19.62
CA GLU A 37 -9.77 -2.01 19.99
C GLU A 37 -8.46 -1.48 19.41
N LYS A 38 -8.43 -1.24 18.09
CA LYS A 38 -7.22 -0.75 17.42
C LYS A 38 -6.85 0.67 17.82
N SER A 39 -7.83 1.58 17.89
CA SER A 39 -7.56 2.97 18.22
C SER A 39 -7.11 3.14 19.68
N LEU A 40 -7.68 2.38 20.62
CA LEU A 40 -7.21 2.33 22.00
C LEU A 40 -5.83 1.70 22.11
N GLY A 41 -5.59 0.57 21.42
CA GLY A 41 -4.29 -0.10 21.43
C GLY A 41 -3.16 0.82 20.93
N LEU A 42 -3.36 1.56 19.84
CA LEU A 42 -2.38 2.52 19.32
C LEU A 42 -2.17 3.70 20.28
N ALA A 43 -3.25 4.26 20.83
CA ALA A 43 -3.15 5.38 21.77
C ALA A 43 -2.47 4.97 23.10
N ALA A 44 -2.66 3.74 23.55
CA ALA A 44 -1.97 3.21 24.74
C ALA A 44 -0.48 2.93 24.49
N LYS A 45 -0.14 2.55 23.23
CA LYS A 45 1.24 2.17 22.87
C LYS A 45 2.14 3.38 22.60
N TYR A 46 1.58 4.49 22.09
CA TYR A 46 2.34 5.65 21.61
C TYR A 46 1.83 6.96 22.21
N SER A 47 2.67 7.70 22.92
CA SER A 47 2.31 8.92 23.65
C SER A 47 1.80 10.07 22.76
N GLY A 48 2.23 10.13 21.49
CA GLY A 48 1.78 11.14 20.51
C GLY A 48 0.53 10.74 19.74
N VAL A 49 -0.16 9.63 20.13
CA VAL A 49 -1.34 9.10 19.44
C VAL A 49 -2.57 9.24 20.34
N HIS A 50 -3.59 9.91 19.86
CA HIS A 50 -4.78 10.25 20.63
C HIS A 50 -6.06 9.74 19.95
N ARG A 51 -6.84 8.93 20.65
CA ARG A 51 -8.19 8.55 20.19
C ARG A 51 -9.19 9.64 20.56
N LEU A 52 -9.92 10.13 19.57
CA LEU A 52 -10.95 11.16 19.78
C LEU A 52 -12.37 10.58 19.73
N ALA A 53 -13.34 11.35 20.24
CA ALA A 53 -14.72 10.91 20.41
C ALA A 53 -15.53 10.79 19.10
N SER A 54 -15.11 11.49 18.04
CA SER A 54 -15.82 11.50 16.74
C SER A 54 -14.88 11.76 15.57
N ASN A 55 -15.32 11.43 14.35
CA ASN A 55 -14.61 11.78 13.13
C ASN A 55 -14.48 13.30 12.94
N GLN A 56 -15.49 14.09 13.37
CA GLN A 56 -15.41 15.54 13.30
C GLN A 56 -14.33 16.08 14.24
N ALA A 57 -14.23 15.56 15.46
CA ALA A 57 -13.18 15.97 16.39
C ALA A 57 -11.78 15.67 15.84
N VAL A 58 -11.61 14.55 15.13
CA VAL A 58 -10.34 14.23 14.42
C VAL A 58 -10.06 15.27 13.35
N LEU A 59 -11.05 15.59 12.53
CA LEU A 59 -10.91 16.58 11.46
C LEU A 59 -10.55 17.96 12.03
N ASP A 60 -11.28 18.42 13.06
CA ASP A 60 -11.06 19.74 13.68
C ASP A 60 -9.66 19.88 14.30
N SER A 61 -9.09 18.77 14.77
CA SER A 61 -7.77 18.72 15.43
C SER A 61 -6.59 18.56 14.46
N SER A 62 -6.84 18.37 13.16
CA SER A 62 -5.80 17.95 12.20
C SER A 62 -5.53 18.98 11.11
N ASP A 63 -4.30 18.98 10.59
CA ASP A 63 -3.91 19.73 9.39
C ASP A 63 -3.91 18.83 8.15
N ILE A 64 -3.44 17.58 8.31
CA ILE A 64 -3.49 16.54 7.27
C ILE A 64 -4.45 15.45 7.74
N VAL A 65 -5.37 15.08 6.87
CA VAL A 65 -6.40 14.07 7.16
C VAL A 65 -6.27 12.89 6.20
N ILE A 66 -5.96 11.72 6.76
CA ILE A 66 -5.89 10.46 6.02
C ILE A 66 -7.23 9.74 6.15
N ILE A 67 -7.89 9.51 5.01
CA ILE A 67 -9.18 8.85 4.93
C ILE A 67 -8.95 7.39 4.53
N ALA A 68 -9.19 6.47 5.47
CA ALA A 68 -8.97 5.03 5.31
C ALA A 68 -10.26 4.22 5.57
N LEU A 69 -11.34 4.64 4.94
CA LEU A 69 -12.67 4.02 5.03
C LEU A 69 -12.84 2.93 3.97
N ARG A 70 -13.73 1.98 4.25
CA ARG A 70 -14.22 1.06 3.20
C ARG A 70 -15.12 1.81 2.22
N PRO A 71 -15.07 1.52 0.90
CA PRO A 71 -15.87 2.22 -0.11
C PRO A 71 -17.36 2.29 0.24
N ALA A 72 -17.93 1.20 0.73
CA ALA A 72 -19.37 1.09 1.04
C ALA A 72 -19.90 2.09 2.09
N VAL A 73 -19.02 2.67 2.91
CA VAL A 73 -19.42 3.62 3.97
C VAL A 73 -18.79 5.02 3.77
N ALA A 74 -17.96 5.17 2.77
CA ALA A 74 -17.17 6.38 2.60
C ALA A 74 -18.03 7.60 2.33
N VAL A 75 -18.97 7.51 1.39
CA VAL A 75 -19.85 8.61 0.99
C VAL A 75 -20.69 9.09 2.18
N GLU A 76 -21.33 8.16 2.89
CA GLU A 76 -22.15 8.47 4.08
C GLU A 76 -21.34 9.19 5.16
N VAL A 77 -20.17 8.64 5.50
CA VAL A 77 -19.33 9.22 6.56
C VAL A 77 -18.79 10.59 6.17
N LEU A 78 -18.29 10.74 4.94
CA LEU A 78 -17.69 12.01 4.49
C LEU A 78 -18.73 13.11 4.31
N SER A 79 -19.94 12.79 3.84
CA SER A 79 -21.03 13.76 3.71
C SER A 79 -21.51 14.32 5.06
N GLY A 80 -21.27 13.61 6.16
CA GLY A 80 -21.58 14.07 7.51
C GLY A 80 -20.50 14.93 8.16
N LEU A 81 -19.36 15.17 7.47
CA LEU A 81 -18.23 15.93 8.01
C LEU A 81 -18.12 17.32 7.39
N ARG A 82 -17.65 18.27 8.20
CA ARG A 82 -17.39 19.64 7.77
C ARG A 82 -15.89 19.85 7.59
N PHE A 83 -15.45 19.74 6.36
CA PHE A 83 -14.08 20.08 5.99
C PHE A 83 -13.87 21.59 5.94
N GLU A 84 -12.62 22.02 6.03
CA GLU A 84 -12.19 23.41 5.91
C GLU A 84 -11.11 23.54 4.83
N SER A 85 -10.95 24.73 4.25
CA SER A 85 -9.95 24.99 3.20
C SER A 85 -8.49 24.75 3.64
N ARG A 86 -8.22 24.78 4.96
CA ARG A 86 -6.89 24.49 5.53
C ARG A 86 -6.51 23.02 5.51
N HIS A 87 -7.45 22.10 5.33
CA HIS A 87 -7.19 20.68 5.38
C HIS A 87 -6.45 20.19 4.12
N THR A 88 -5.36 19.49 4.32
CA THR A 88 -4.75 18.62 3.33
C THR A 88 -5.37 17.23 3.47
N VAL A 89 -5.99 16.71 2.41
CA VAL A 89 -6.72 15.44 2.45
C VAL A 89 -6.01 14.39 1.62
N VAL A 90 -5.78 13.23 2.23
CA VAL A 90 -5.21 12.05 1.56
C VAL A 90 -6.20 10.90 1.64
N SER A 91 -6.73 10.45 0.50
CA SER A 91 -7.64 9.30 0.45
C SER A 91 -6.89 8.02 0.11
N LEU A 92 -7.13 6.98 0.91
CA LEU A 92 -6.69 5.60 0.67
C LEU A 92 -7.87 4.72 0.21
N ILE A 93 -8.99 5.32 -0.20
CA ILE A 93 -10.20 4.59 -0.56
C ILE A 93 -10.11 4.14 -2.02
N PRO A 94 -10.13 2.81 -2.29
CA PRO A 94 -10.32 2.33 -3.65
C PRO A 94 -11.75 2.64 -4.14
N LEU A 95 -11.96 2.69 -5.45
CA LEU A 95 -13.29 2.82 -6.08
C LEU A 95 -14.05 4.12 -5.75
N LEU A 96 -13.43 5.10 -5.12
CA LEU A 96 -13.96 6.46 -4.98
C LEU A 96 -13.15 7.36 -5.92
N SER A 97 -13.81 7.91 -6.96
CA SER A 97 -13.12 8.74 -7.95
C SER A 97 -12.55 10.02 -7.31
N TYR A 98 -11.51 10.56 -7.91
CA TYR A 98 -10.95 11.83 -7.46
C TYR A 98 -11.98 12.98 -7.52
N ALA A 99 -12.83 12.98 -8.54
CA ALA A 99 -13.89 13.97 -8.69
C ALA A 99 -14.94 13.88 -7.57
N ASP A 100 -15.37 12.67 -7.19
CA ASP A 100 -16.29 12.47 -6.09
C ASP A 100 -15.65 12.80 -4.74
N LEU A 101 -14.39 12.38 -4.55
CA LEU A 101 -13.62 12.71 -3.36
C LEU A 101 -13.55 14.23 -3.15
N THR A 102 -13.13 15.00 -4.15
CA THR A 102 -12.99 16.46 -4.05
C THR A 102 -14.32 17.14 -3.73
N ARG A 103 -15.43 16.62 -4.26
CA ARG A 103 -16.77 17.11 -3.95
C ARG A 103 -17.16 16.87 -2.50
N LEU A 104 -16.87 15.66 -1.98
CA LEU A 104 -17.18 15.25 -0.61
C LEU A 104 -16.36 15.98 0.46
N VAL A 105 -15.14 16.39 0.14
CA VAL A 105 -14.22 17.04 1.09
C VAL A 105 -14.15 18.56 0.90
N SER A 106 -15.01 19.12 0.03
CA SER A 106 -15.10 20.58 -0.14
C SER A 106 -15.38 21.27 1.21
N PRO A 107 -14.73 22.43 1.50
CA PRO A 107 -13.91 23.29 0.64
C PRO A 107 -12.40 22.99 0.66
N ALA A 108 -11.93 21.82 1.14
CA ALA A 108 -10.52 21.46 1.05
C ALA A 108 -10.10 21.37 -0.43
N THR A 109 -8.96 21.97 -0.77
CA THR A 109 -8.42 22.03 -2.14
C THR A 109 -7.12 21.22 -2.33
N ASP A 110 -6.36 21.01 -1.25
CA ASP A 110 -5.20 20.11 -1.26
C ASP A 110 -5.66 18.67 -1.02
N VAL A 111 -6.05 18.01 -2.12
CA VAL A 111 -6.63 16.67 -2.10
C VAL A 111 -5.79 15.73 -2.93
N SER A 112 -5.47 14.58 -2.37
CA SER A 112 -4.65 13.55 -3.02
C SER A 112 -5.18 12.13 -2.78
N ARG A 113 -4.72 11.19 -3.58
CA ARG A 113 -4.96 9.75 -3.40
C ARG A 113 -3.62 9.03 -3.26
N ALA A 114 -3.57 8.00 -2.41
CA ALA A 114 -2.37 7.19 -2.21
C ALA A 114 -2.70 5.71 -1.99
N ILE A 115 -1.72 4.85 -2.30
CA ILE A 115 -1.87 3.38 -2.16
C ILE A 115 -0.71 2.83 -1.30
N PRO A 116 -0.67 3.10 0.00
CA PRO A 116 0.28 2.45 0.89
C PRO A 116 -0.13 0.99 1.14
N LEU A 117 0.88 0.15 1.35
CA LEU A 117 0.70 -1.24 1.77
C LEU A 117 1.00 -1.37 3.28
N PRO A 118 0.59 -2.45 3.96
CA PRO A 118 0.95 -2.68 5.36
C PRO A 118 2.46 -2.71 5.64
N THR A 119 3.28 -2.90 4.61
CA THR A 119 4.74 -2.89 4.69
C THR A 119 5.35 -1.50 4.95
N VAL A 120 4.53 -0.43 5.01
CA VAL A 120 4.98 0.92 5.43
C VAL A 120 5.64 0.92 6.81
N VAL A 121 5.35 -0.06 7.67
CA VAL A 121 6.04 -0.24 8.97
C VAL A 121 7.54 -0.54 8.82
N GLN A 122 7.98 -0.97 7.65
CA GLN A 122 9.39 -1.26 7.33
C GLN A 122 10.10 -0.05 6.70
N HIS A 123 9.40 1.05 6.47
CA HIS A 123 9.90 2.28 5.82
C HIS A 123 10.45 2.07 4.39
N GLN A 124 10.08 0.98 3.72
CA GLN A 124 10.55 0.62 2.36
C GLN A 124 9.38 0.40 1.37
N CYS A 125 8.15 0.74 1.77
CA CYS A 125 6.97 0.54 0.97
C CYS A 125 6.96 1.47 -0.25
N PRO A 126 6.75 0.98 -1.48
CA PRO A 126 6.39 1.85 -2.60
C PRO A 126 4.98 2.40 -2.37
N ILE A 127 4.83 3.72 -2.50
CA ILE A 127 3.55 4.41 -2.21
C ILE A 127 3.16 5.23 -3.44
N PRO A 128 2.41 4.66 -4.39
CA PRO A 128 1.85 5.43 -5.50
C PRO A 128 0.97 6.56 -4.98
N VAL A 129 1.16 7.76 -5.54
CA VAL A 129 0.43 8.96 -5.13
C VAL A 129 -0.05 9.74 -6.35
N PHE A 130 -1.29 10.21 -6.29
CA PHE A 130 -1.89 11.04 -7.33
C PHE A 130 -2.28 12.40 -6.76
N ARG A 131 -1.87 13.48 -7.42
CA ARG A 131 -2.06 14.88 -7.02
C ARG A 131 -1.57 15.20 -5.60
N ALA A 132 -0.47 14.57 -5.18
CA ALA A 132 0.11 14.82 -3.88
C ALA A 132 0.91 16.13 -3.87
N SER A 133 0.63 17.01 -2.90
CA SER A 133 1.46 18.16 -2.61
C SER A 133 2.81 17.74 -2.00
N GLU A 134 3.80 18.63 -2.00
CA GLU A 134 5.10 18.38 -1.38
C GLU A 134 4.98 18.02 0.12
N LYS A 135 3.97 18.53 0.79
CA LYS A 135 3.63 18.19 2.17
C LYS A 135 3.25 16.71 2.31
N VAL A 136 2.44 16.19 1.40
CA VAL A 136 2.03 14.78 1.35
C VAL A 136 3.18 13.89 0.91
N ILE A 137 3.97 14.31 -0.07
CA ILE A 137 5.20 13.62 -0.50
C ILE A 137 6.18 13.49 0.67
N GLY A 138 6.41 14.57 1.42
CA GLY A 138 7.28 14.57 2.60
C GLY A 138 6.79 13.61 3.69
N LEU A 139 5.48 13.57 3.94
CA LEU A 139 4.87 12.62 4.87
C LEU A 139 5.15 11.17 4.47
N PHE A 140 4.91 10.81 3.21
CA PHE A 140 5.10 9.44 2.75
C PHE A 140 6.57 9.05 2.60
N ARG A 141 7.47 10.01 2.33
CA ARG A 141 8.93 9.76 2.29
C ARG A 141 9.47 9.27 3.64
N ALA A 142 8.82 9.64 4.74
CA ALA A 142 9.22 9.18 6.06
C ALA A 142 8.91 7.69 6.32
N ILE A 143 7.99 7.09 5.57
CA ILE A 143 7.54 5.70 5.77
C ILE A 143 7.66 4.83 4.51
N GLY A 144 8.26 5.35 3.44
CA GLY A 144 8.44 4.60 2.20
C GLY A 144 8.91 5.47 1.05
N GLN A 145 8.70 4.98 -0.15
CA GLN A 145 9.06 5.66 -1.39
C GLN A 145 7.79 6.17 -2.10
N PRO A 146 7.47 7.47 -2.05
CA PRO A 146 6.36 8.02 -2.82
C PRO A 146 6.67 7.95 -4.32
N LEU A 147 5.69 7.46 -5.09
CA LEU A 147 5.76 7.31 -6.55
C LEU A 147 4.64 8.15 -7.18
N PRO A 148 4.92 9.41 -7.57
CA PRO A 148 3.94 10.26 -8.22
C PRO A 148 3.52 9.70 -9.57
N VAL A 149 2.20 9.64 -9.82
CA VAL A 149 1.61 9.25 -11.10
C VAL A 149 0.93 10.44 -11.76
N ALA A 150 0.88 10.44 -13.10
CA ALA A 150 0.41 11.58 -13.87
C ALA A 150 -1.12 11.73 -13.84
N ASP A 151 -1.85 10.63 -13.81
CA ASP A 151 -3.31 10.61 -13.85
C ASP A 151 -3.91 9.48 -12.99
N GLU A 152 -5.22 9.52 -12.85
CA GLU A 152 -5.96 8.55 -12.03
C GLU A 152 -5.99 7.15 -12.67
N GLY A 153 -5.91 7.06 -13.99
CA GLY A 153 -5.83 5.78 -14.71
C GLY A 153 -4.53 5.05 -14.38
N GLN A 154 -3.39 5.76 -14.36
CA GLN A 154 -2.12 5.20 -13.92
C GLN A 154 -2.17 4.74 -12.46
N LEU A 155 -2.83 5.53 -11.58
CA LEU A 155 -3.04 5.12 -10.19
C LEU A 155 -3.83 3.81 -10.12
N HIS A 156 -4.91 3.68 -10.89
CA HIS A 156 -5.75 2.48 -10.92
C HIS A 156 -4.98 1.26 -11.46
N ALA A 157 -4.18 1.42 -12.51
CA ALA A 157 -3.35 0.35 -13.06
C ALA A 157 -2.37 -0.19 -12.02
N ILE A 158 -1.67 0.70 -11.28
CA ILE A 158 -0.78 0.28 -10.19
C ILE A 158 -1.57 -0.33 -9.02
N TRP A 159 -2.73 0.26 -8.67
CA TRP A 159 -3.56 -0.27 -7.59
C TRP A 159 -4.01 -1.71 -7.85
N THR A 160 -4.32 -2.01 -9.09
CA THR A 160 -4.70 -3.35 -9.56
C THR A 160 -3.67 -4.40 -9.14
N LEU A 161 -2.37 -4.08 -9.18
CA LEU A 161 -1.31 -5.01 -8.81
C LEU A 161 -1.35 -5.43 -7.33
N THR A 162 -2.00 -4.66 -6.47
CA THR A 162 -2.20 -5.07 -5.06
C THR A 162 -3.11 -6.30 -4.93
N GLY A 163 -3.92 -6.58 -5.93
CA GLY A 163 -4.72 -7.81 -6.02
C GLY A 163 -3.89 -9.09 -6.21
N LEU A 164 -2.61 -8.95 -6.58
CA LEU A 164 -1.69 -10.06 -6.78
C LEU A 164 -0.97 -10.49 -5.48
N ILE A 165 -1.23 -9.83 -4.35
CA ILE A 165 -0.61 -10.19 -3.05
C ILE A 165 -1.01 -11.61 -2.62
N THR A 166 -2.28 -11.99 -2.76
CA THR A 166 -2.73 -13.35 -2.41
C THR A 166 -2.09 -14.41 -3.32
N PRO A 167 -2.16 -14.31 -4.66
CA PRO A 167 -1.47 -15.25 -5.55
C PRO A 167 0.04 -15.34 -5.30
N PHE A 168 0.69 -14.26 -4.91
CA PHE A 168 2.10 -14.27 -4.54
C PHE A 168 2.35 -15.19 -3.33
N TYR A 169 1.59 -15.06 -2.23
CA TYR A 169 1.76 -15.94 -1.09
C TYR A 169 1.35 -17.39 -1.38
N GLU A 170 0.32 -17.61 -2.20
CA GLU A 170 -0.07 -18.94 -2.66
C GLU A 170 1.06 -19.62 -3.47
N GLN A 171 1.74 -18.88 -4.34
CA GLN A 171 2.92 -19.37 -5.06
C GLN A 171 4.04 -19.79 -4.08
N LEU A 172 4.36 -18.95 -3.08
CA LEU A 172 5.37 -19.30 -2.08
C LEU A 172 4.98 -20.58 -1.31
N GLY A 173 3.70 -20.70 -0.97
CA GLY A 173 3.14 -21.89 -0.30
C GLY A 173 3.30 -23.14 -1.15
N ALA A 174 2.92 -23.08 -2.44
CA ALA A 174 3.05 -24.21 -3.36
C ALA A 174 4.50 -24.66 -3.54
N LEU A 175 5.45 -23.71 -3.66
CA LEU A 175 6.87 -24.03 -3.72
C LEU A 175 7.40 -24.65 -2.43
N SER A 176 6.92 -24.17 -1.27
CA SER A 176 7.25 -24.74 0.03
C SER A 176 6.75 -26.18 0.16
N ASP A 177 5.50 -26.44 -0.24
CA ASP A 177 4.92 -27.79 -0.21
C ASP A 177 5.70 -28.76 -1.10
N TRP A 178 6.06 -28.31 -2.31
CA TRP A 178 6.91 -29.08 -3.21
C TRP A 178 8.27 -29.42 -2.59
N THR A 179 8.92 -28.44 -1.98
CA THR A 179 10.25 -28.60 -1.36
C THR A 179 10.19 -29.57 -0.19
N VAL A 180 9.15 -29.51 0.63
CA VAL A 180 8.91 -30.44 1.76
C VAL A 180 8.68 -31.87 1.24
N ALA A 181 7.93 -32.04 0.17
CA ALA A 181 7.71 -33.35 -0.47
C ALA A 181 9.03 -33.99 -0.98
N HIS A 182 10.09 -33.18 -1.17
CA HIS A 182 11.43 -33.64 -1.53
C HIS A 182 12.40 -33.77 -0.34
N GLY A 183 11.88 -33.83 0.88
CA GLY A 183 12.65 -34.17 2.08
C GLY A 183 13.27 -33.00 2.85
N VAL A 184 12.97 -31.75 2.46
CA VAL A 184 13.43 -30.57 3.20
C VAL A 184 12.44 -30.25 4.34
N SER A 185 12.93 -29.84 5.51
CA SER A 185 12.02 -29.42 6.59
C SER A 185 11.22 -28.17 6.20
N ARG A 186 10.00 -28.04 6.71
CA ARG A 186 9.12 -26.88 6.45
C ARG A 186 9.79 -25.55 6.81
N GLU A 187 10.51 -25.52 7.92
CA GLU A 187 11.20 -24.34 8.41
C GLU A 187 12.27 -23.87 7.40
N ILE A 188 13.11 -24.79 6.93
CA ILE A 188 14.16 -24.49 5.94
C ILE A 188 13.55 -24.08 4.60
N ALA A 189 12.51 -24.80 4.13
CA ALA A 189 11.83 -24.48 2.89
C ALA A 189 11.26 -23.06 2.90
N ASN A 190 10.51 -22.70 3.95
CA ASN A 190 9.91 -21.38 4.09
C ASN A 190 10.98 -20.28 4.17
N ALA A 191 12.02 -20.48 4.99
CA ALA A 191 13.10 -19.51 5.13
C ALA A 191 13.84 -19.29 3.80
N TYR A 192 14.19 -20.38 3.11
CA TYR A 192 14.89 -20.28 1.81
C TYR A 192 14.06 -19.55 0.76
N ILE A 193 12.77 -19.94 0.59
CA ILE A 193 11.90 -19.37 -0.43
C ILE A 193 11.67 -17.88 -0.17
N ALA A 194 11.37 -17.49 1.07
CA ALA A 194 11.16 -16.08 1.41
C ALA A 194 12.41 -15.23 1.13
N ASN A 195 13.60 -15.71 1.53
CA ASN A 195 14.86 -15.00 1.30
C ASN A 195 15.25 -14.99 -0.18
N LEU A 196 14.97 -16.05 -0.94
CA LEU A 196 15.22 -16.09 -2.39
C LEU A 196 14.48 -14.97 -3.10
N PHE A 197 13.16 -14.88 -2.93
CA PHE A 197 12.34 -13.84 -3.58
C PHE A 197 12.68 -12.43 -3.09
N GLN A 198 13.00 -12.28 -1.81
CA GLN A 198 13.46 -10.99 -1.26
C GLN A 198 14.77 -10.55 -1.92
N SER A 199 15.77 -11.44 -2.03
CA SER A 199 17.07 -11.11 -2.62
C SER A 199 16.96 -10.79 -4.11
N LEU A 200 16.13 -11.52 -4.86
CA LEU A 200 15.88 -11.21 -6.28
C LEU A 200 15.21 -9.86 -6.47
N SER A 201 14.21 -9.54 -5.64
CA SER A 201 13.54 -8.23 -5.66
C SER A 201 14.51 -7.10 -5.28
N TYR A 202 15.38 -7.34 -4.31
CA TYR A 202 16.41 -6.38 -3.92
C TYR A 202 17.39 -6.10 -5.07
N MET A 203 17.87 -7.13 -5.75
CA MET A 203 18.75 -6.97 -6.92
C MET A 203 18.05 -6.18 -8.03
N ALA A 204 16.79 -6.49 -8.30
CA ALA A 204 16.01 -5.78 -9.32
C ALA A 204 15.81 -4.29 -8.98
N GLN A 205 15.58 -3.95 -7.71
CA GLN A 205 15.46 -2.55 -7.27
C GLN A 205 16.75 -1.73 -7.43
N HIS A 206 17.91 -2.39 -7.41
CA HIS A 206 19.23 -1.73 -7.48
C HIS A 206 19.88 -1.85 -8.86
N ALA A 207 19.17 -2.40 -9.84
CA ALA A 207 19.59 -2.37 -11.24
C ALA A 207 19.35 -0.96 -11.83
N ASP A 208 20.30 -0.49 -12.63
CA ASP A 208 20.19 0.82 -13.31
C ASP A 208 20.59 0.68 -14.79
N PRO A 209 19.66 0.81 -15.74
CA PRO A 209 18.21 0.95 -15.50
C PRO A 209 17.57 -0.36 -15.00
N ILE A 210 16.37 -0.26 -14.41
CA ILE A 210 15.57 -1.45 -14.08
C ILE A 210 14.93 -2.00 -15.36
N ASP A 211 15.50 -3.07 -15.90
CA ASP A 211 14.92 -3.83 -17.02
C ASP A 211 14.77 -5.31 -16.63
N PHE A 212 13.53 -5.71 -16.40
CA PHE A 212 13.23 -7.09 -16.01
C PHE A 212 13.50 -8.12 -17.12
N GLY A 213 13.47 -7.70 -18.39
CA GLY A 213 13.81 -8.55 -19.53
C GLY A 213 15.30 -8.88 -19.55
N GLU A 214 16.15 -7.86 -19.37
CA GLU A 214 17.60 -8.05 -19.27
C GLU A 214 17.99 -8.88 -18.05
N LEU A 215 17.39 -8.61 -16.88
CA LEU A 215 17.60 -9.40 -15.67
C LEU A 215 17.26 -10.88 -15.88
N ALA A 216 16.15 -11.17 -16.56
CA ALA A 216 15.75 -12.54 -16.88
C ALA A 216 16.73 -13.22 -17.85
N GLN A 217 17.24 -12.50 -18.86
CA GLN A 217 18.24 -13.00 -19.80
C GLN A 217 19.57 -13.31 -19.12
N HIS A 218 20.05 -12.41 -18.27
CA HIS A 218 21.30 -12.62 -17.52
C HIS A 218 21.22 -13.78 -16.52
N ALA A 219 20.05 -14.03 -15.94
CA ALA A 219 19.83 -15.17 -15.06
C ALA A 219 19.76 -16.52 -15.81
N ALA A 220 19.44 -16.51 -17.10
CA ALA A 220 19.29 -17.71 -17.92
C ALA A 220 20.63 -18.12 -18.55
N THR A 221 21.29 -19.09 -17.96
CA THR A 221 22.46 -19.74 -18.61
C THR A 221 21.99 -20.73 -19.68
N PRO A 222 22.61 -20.78 -20.84
CA PRO A 222 22.24 -21.72 -21.91
C PRO A 222 22.20 -23.19 -21.42
N ASN A 223 21.08 -23.86 -21.66
CA ASN A 223 20.77 -25.22 -21.17
C ASN A 223 20.73 -25.35 -19.64
N GLY A 224 20.66 -24.24 -18.91
CA GLY A 224 20.57 -24.21 -17.45
C GLY A 224 19.14 -24.36 -16.92
N MET A 225 19.02 -24.60 -15.61
CA MET A 225 17.73 -24.78 -14.93
C MET A 225 16.82 -23.52 -15.05
N ASN A 226 17.38 -22.31 -14.98
CA ASN A 226 16.63 -21.08 -15.09
C ASN A 226 16.00 -20.88 -16.48
N GLU A 227 16.77 -21.22 -17.54
CA GLU A 227 16.27 -21.18 -18.91
C GLU A 227 15.13 -22.20 -19.12
N GLN A 228 15.34 -23.45 -18.65
CA GLN A 228 14.32 -24.50 -18.73
C GLN A 228 13.03 -24.09 -18.01
N ALA A 229 13.11 -23.70 -16.75
CA ALA A 229 11.94 -23.31 -15.96
C ALA A 229 11.21 -22.10 -16.59
N GLY A 230 11.97 -21.10 -17.06
CA GLY A 230 11.39 -19.93 -17.73
C GLY A 230 10.61 -20.30 -19.00
N ARG A 231 11.17 -21.19 -19.84
CA ARG A 231 10.49 -21.71 -21.03
C ARG A 231 9.20 -22.44 -20.67
N GLU A 232 9.27 -23.42 -19.76
CA GLU A 232 8.13 -24.23 -19.37
C GLU A 232 6.97 -23.41 -18.78
N LEU A 233 7.27 -22.41 -17.93
CA LEU A 233 6.25 -21.53 -17.35
C LEU A 233 5.62 -20.60 -18.40
N ARG A 234 6.41 -20.11 -19.37
CA ARG A 234 5.86 -19.33 -20.49
C ARG A 234 4.95 -20.18 -21.37
N GLU A 235 5.34 -21.40 -21.73
CA GLU A 235 4.53 -22.32 -22.53
C GLU A 235 3.21 -22.68 -21.84
N LYS A 236 3.20 -22.72 -20.51
CA LYS A 236 1.99 -22.92 -19.70
C LYS A 236 1.13 -21.64 -19.55
N GLY A 237 1.54 -20.52 -20.11
CA GLY A 237 0.80 -19.28 -20.10
C GLY A 237 0.71 -18.59 -18.73
N VAL A 238 1.64 -18.85 -17.81
CA VAL A 238 1.61 -18.27 -16.46
C VAL A 238 1.62 -16.74 -16.50
N HIS A 239 2.46 -16.14 -17.34
CA HIS A 239 2.55 -14.68 -17.44
C HIS A 239 1.25 -14.07 -18.01
N GLU A 240 0.64 -14.72 -18.99
CA GLU A 240 -0.65 -14.29 -19.57
C GLU A 240 -1.79 -14.44 -18.56
N ALA A 241 -1.76 -15.45 -17.69
CA ALA A 241 -2.72 -15.58 -16.62
C ALA A 241 -2.66 -14.42 -15.62
N TYR A 242 -1.45 -13.95 -15.24
CA TYR A 242 -1.28 -12.77 -14.41
C TYR A 242 -1.83 -11.50 -15.09
N LYS A 243 -1.51 -11.27 -16.36
CA LYS A 243 -2.02 -10.12 -17.13
C LYS A 243 -3.56 -10.15 -17.21
N ALA A 244 -4.14 -11.27 -17.60
CA ALA A 244 -5.58 -11.42 -17.71
C ALA A 244 -6.31 -11.26 -16.36
N ALA A 245 -5.71 -11.68 -15.26
CA ALA A 245 -6.26 -11.42 -13.93
C ALA A 245 -6.21 -9.92 -13.59
N SER A 246 -5.10 -9.26 -13.93
CA SER A 246 -4.95 -7.82 -13.72
C SER A 246 -5.93 -7.01 -14.54
N ASP A 247 -6.16 -7.37 -15.81
CA ASP A 247 -7.16 -6.70 -16.66
C ASP A 247 -8.56 -6.74 -16.04
N ARG A 248 -9.01 -7.92 -15.58
CA ARG A 248 -10.31 -8.08 -14.91
C ARG A 248 -10.40 -7.31 -13.58
N LEU A 249 -9.29 -7.17 -12.86
CA LEU A 249 -9.26 -6.36 -11.64
C LEU A 249 -9.34 -4.86 -11.94
N LEU A 250 -8.71 -4.43 -13.03
CA LEU A 250 -8.73 -3.03 -13.48
C LEU A 250 -10.16 -2.58 -13.85
N GLU A 251 -10.98 -3.47 -14.43
CA GLU A 251 -12.39 -3.20 -14.75
C GLU A 251 -13.22 -2.74 -13.53
N ARG A 252 -12.79 -3.05 -12.31
CA ARG A 252 -13.48 -2.63 -11.08
C ARG A 252 -13.37 -1.11 -10.81
N PHE A 253 -12.49 -0.42 -11.50
CA PHE A 253 -12.29 1.03 -11.37
C PHE A 253 -13.03 1.83 -12.44
N ASN A 254 -13.67 1.17 -13.40
CA ASN A 254 -14.43 1.75 -14.51
C ASN A 254 -15.92 1.87 -14.17
#